data_ed4a4e1a589520a243bfb7853ce8c2e2
#
_entry.id   ed4a4e1a589520a243bfb7853ce8c2e2
#
_cell.length_a   1.000
_cell.length_b   1.000
_cell.length_c   1.000
_cell.angle_alpha   90.00
_cell.angle_beta   90.00
_cell.angle_gamma   90.00
#
_symmetry.space_group_name_H-M   'P 1'
#
loop_
_entity.id
_entity.type
_entity.pdbx_description
1 polymer ?
#
loop_
_entity_poly.entity_id
_entity_poly.type
_entity_poly.pdbx_seq_one_letter_code
_entity_poly.pdbx_strand_id
1 'polypeptide(L)'
;MSGALREAESRPVAARARLAELIAGAGSVVALTGAGISVPSGIPDFRTPRTGLWEKVDPMEVAHINAFRADPVRFWSFYGDRFATLGDKQPNGAHRALVALEAAGMLDGVITQNIDMLHRRAGTRELIEVHGSIATCSCPSCRSSVDVEEVRVRLAARPTGCPAAPDVTGR
;
A
#
# COMPACT_ATOMS: atom_id res chain seq x y z
N MET A 1 -26.59 -29.47 -15.60
CA MET A 1 -25.97 -28.18 -15.21
C MET A 1 -25.88 -27.94 -13.68
N SER A 2 -26.43 -28.79 -12.82
CA SER A 2 -26.49 -28.55 -11.35
C SER A 2 -25.22 -28.98 -10.57
N GLY A 3 -24.45 -29.95 -11.04
CA GLY A 3 -23.29 -30.49 -10.30
C GLY A 3 -22.08 -29.56 -10.27
N ALA A 4 -21.68 -29.03 -11.41
CA ALA A 4 -20.52 -28.16 -11.53
C ALA A 4 -20.65 -26.83 -10.77
N LEU A 5 -21.86 -26.28 -10.66
CA LEU A 5 -22.13 -25.07 -9.87
C LEU A 5 -21.99 -25.32 -8.35
N ARG A 6 -22.48 -26.45 -7.87
CA ARG A 6 -22.35 -26.87 -6.46
C ARG A 6 -20.90 -27.17 -6.09
N GLU A 7 -20.12 -27.75 -6.99
CA GLU A 7 -18.69 -28.01 -6.80
C GLU A 7 -17.86 -26.70 -6.76
N ALA A 8 -18.19 -25.73 -7.60
CA ALA A 8 -17.56 -24.40 -7.60
C ALA A 8 -17.88 -23.61 -6.33
N GLU A 9 -19.08 -23.73 -5.75
CA GLU A 9 -19.48 -23.10 -4.50
C GLU A 9 -18.90 -23.80 -3.26
N SER A 10 -18.68 -25.12 -3.31
CA SER A 10 -18.13 -25.88 -2.17
C SER A 10 -16.63 -25.67 -1.95
N ARG A 11 -15.86 -25.44 -3.03
CA ARG A 11 -14.41 -25.24 -2.97
C ARG A 11 -13.96 -24.07 -2.06
N PRO A 12 -14.55 -22.87 -2.16
CA PRO A 12 -14.19 -21.76 -1.28
C PRO A 12 -14.53 -22.00 0.20
N VAL A 13 -15.59 -22.77 0.47
CA VAL A 13 -15.98 -23.11 1.86
C VAL A 13 -14.98 -24.09 2.46
N ALA A 14 -14.63 -25.15 1.75
CA ALA A 14 -13.64 -26.12 2.18
C ALA A 14 -12.24 -25.50 2.37
N ALA A 15 -11.84 -24.60 1.47
CA ALA A 15 -10.57 -23.88 1.57
C ALA A 15 -10.52 -22.97 2.81
N ARG A 16 -11.62 -22.28 3.14
CA ARG A 16 -11.72 -21.45 4.33
C ARG A 16 -11.66 -22.30 5.62
N ALA A 17 -12.37 -23.40 5.68
CA ALA A 17 -12.32 -24.32 6.81
C ALA A 17 -10.89 -24.85 7.03
N ARG A 18 -10.25 -25.29 5.94
CA ARG A 18 -8.87 -25.76 6.01
C ARG A 18 -7.89 -24.68 6.47
N LEU A 19 -8.04 -23.44 6.00
CA LEU A 19 -7.22 -22.32 6.47
C LEU A 19 -7.44 -22.04 7.96
N ALA A 20 -8.67 -22.08 8.44
CA ALA A 20 -8.99 -21.89 9.85
C ALA A 20 -8.35 -22.97 10.74
N GLU A 21 -8.40 -24.25 10.32
CA GLU A 21 -7.71 -25.34 11.01
C GLU A 21 -6.19 -25.12 11.08
N LEU A 22 -5.58 -24.71 9.98
CA LEU A 22 -4.15 -24.45 9.91
C LEU A 22 -3.75 -23.31 10.84
N ILE A 23 -4.50 -22.21 10.86
CA ILE A 23 -4.26 -21.09 11.76
C ILE A 23 -4.43 -21.54 13.23
N ALA A 24 -5.51 -22.26 13.55
CA ALA A 24 -5.77 -22.72 14.91
C ALA A 24 -4.73 -23.72 15.43
N GLY A 25 -4.13 -24.51 14.55
CA GLY A 25 -3.11 -25.50 14.91
C GLY A 25 -1.66 -25.00 14.84
N ALA A 26 -1.43 -23.77 14.36
CA ALA A 26 -0.09 -23.22 14.19
C ALA A 26 0.45 -22.63 15.50
N GLY A 27 1.75 -22.79 15.75
CA GLY A 27 2.45 -22.14 16.85
C GLY A 27 2.83 -20.67 16.56
N SER A 28 2.82 -20.27 15.29
CA SER A 28 3.07 -18.89 14.82
C SER A 28 2.41 -18.69 13.47
N VAL A 29 1.79 -17.53 13.27
CA VAL A 29 1.11 -17.15 12.02
C VAL A 29 1.52 -15.75 11.63
N VAL A 30 2.00 -15.59 10.40
CA VAL A 30 2.33 -14.29 9.82
C VAL A 30 1.58 -14.13 8.49
N ALA A 31 0.99 -12.97 8.27
CA ALA A 31 0.33 -12.64 7.01
C ALA A 31 1.28 -11.84 6.09
N LEU A 32 1.58 -12.39 4.89
CA LEU A 32 2.27 -11.66 3.84
C LEU A 32 1.25 -11.12 2.85
N THR A 33 1.20 -9.80 2.65
CA THR A 33 0.21 -9.15 1.79
C THR A 33 0.84 -8.30 0.69
N GLY A 34 0.12 -8.16 -0.41
CA GLY A 34 0.47 -7.34 -1.57
C GLY A 34 -0.78 -6.65 -2.15
N ALA A 35 -0.66 -6.05 -3.33
CA ALA A 35 -1.69 -5.19 -3.93
C ALA A 35 -3.08 -5.86 -4.04
N GLY A 36 -3.13 -7.20 -4.18
CA GLY A 36 -4.38 -7.93 -4.26
C GLY A 36 -5.33 -7.73 -3.08
N ILE A 37 -4.80 -7.54 -1.85
CA ILE A 37 -5.65 -7.29 -0.68
C ILE A 37 -6.36 -5.94 -0.75
N SER A 38 -5.80 -4.97 -1.50
CA SER A 38 -6.32 -3.60 -1.60
C SER A 38 -7.27 -3.40 -2.79
N VAL A 39 -7.38 -4.37 -3.69
CA VAL A 39 -8.30 -4.31 -4.85
C VAL A 39 -9.75 -4.08 -4.41
N PRO A 40 -10.30 -4.80 -3.41
CA PRO A 40 -11.66 -4.53 -2.92
C PRO A 40 -11.85 -3.16 -2.26
N SER A 41 -10.76 -2.45 -1.94
CA SER A 41 -10.79 -1.05 -1.48
C SER A 41 -10.83 -0.05 -2.65
N GLY A 42 -10.85 -0.53 -3.90
CA GLY A 42 -10.84 0.29 -5.11
C GLY A 42 -9.45 0.81 -5.48
N ILE A 43 -8.38 0.13 -5.04
CA ILE A 43 -7.01 0.38 -5.49
C ILE A 43 -6.69 -0.67 -6.55
N PRO A 44 -6.45 -0.28 -7.82
CA PRO A 44 -6.05 -1.23 -8.85
C PRO A 44 -4.72 -1.88 -8.47
N ASP A 45 -4.57 -3.16 -8.73
CA ASP A 45 -3.27 -3.80 -8.63
C ASP A 45 -2.35 -3.40 -9.80
N PHE A 46 -1.09 -3.84 -9.71
CA PHE A 46 -0.08 -3.43 -10.68
C PHE A 46 -0.01 -4.33 -11.91
N ARG A 47 -0.42 -5.60 -11.83
CA ARG A 47 -0.07 -6.64 -12.80
C ARG A 47 -1.25 -7.41 -13.38
N THR A 48 -2.47 -7.18 -12.92
CA THR A 48 -3.63 -7.89 -13.48
C THR A 48 -3.78 -7.56 -14.96
N PRO A 49 -3.87 -8.57 -15.84
CA PRO A 49 -4.03 -8.37 -17.27
C PRO A 49 -5.20 -7.41 -17.55
N ARG A 50 -4.99 -6.45 -18.43
CA ARG A 50 -5.94 -5.43 -18.89
C ARG A 50 -6.30 -4.34 -17.88
N THR A 51 -6.08 -4.52 -16.59
CA THR A 51 -6.45 -3.54 -15.55
C THR A 51 -5.29 -3.06 -14.71
N GLY A 52 -4.19 -3.79 -14.69
CA GLY A 52 -2.99 -3.45 -13.92
C GLY A 52 -2.32 -2.17 -14.41
N LEU A 53 -1.77 -1.42 -13.50
CA LEU A 53 -1.13 -0.13 -13.79
C LEU A 53 0.04 -0.26 -14.78
N TRP A 54 0.82 -1.35 -14.65
CA TRP A 54 2.03 -1.57 -15.45
C TRP A 54 1.77 -2.01 -16.90
N GLU A 55 0.52 -2.28 -17.26
CA GLU A 55 0.18 -2.49 -18.67
C GLU A 55 0.20 -1.19 -19.49
N LYS A 56 0.10 -0.05 -18.80
CA LYS A 56 0.00 1.27 -19.45
C LYS A 56 1.25 2.12 -19.32
N VAL A 57 2.11 1.78 -18.37
CA VAL A 57 3.29 2.59 -18.05
C VAL A 57 4.43 1.68 -17.59
N ASP A 58 5.63 1.87 -18.14
CA ASP A 58 6.81 1.14 -17.67
C ASP A 58 7.17 1.56 -16.23
N PRO A 59 7.21 0.60 -15.27
CA PRO A 59 7.61 0.89 -13.91
C PRO A 59 8.98 1.56 -13.77
N MET A 60 9.91 1.21 -14.64
CA MET A 60 11.26 1.78 -14.61
C MET A 60 11.29 3.26 -14.99
N GLU A 61 10.36 3.71 -15.82
CA GLU A 61 10.26 5.11 -16.23
C GLU A 61 9.62 6.02 -15.19
N VAL A 62 8.81 5.46 -14.28
CA VAL A 62 8.00 6.29 -13.36
C VAL A 62 8.18 5.93 -11.89
N ALA A 63 8.51 4.67 -11.56
CA ALA A 63 8.57 4.20 -10.17
C ALA A 63 9.99 4.01 -9.63
N HIS A 64 10.99 4.05 -10.50
CA HIS A 64 12.38 3.85 -10.07
C HIS A 64 12.98 5.15 -9.52
N ILE A 65 13.86 5.06 -8.51
CA ILE A 65 14.53 6.22 -7.91
C ILE A 65 15.33 7.04 -8.94
N ASN A 66 15.84 6.41 -10.00
CA ASN A 66 16.55 7.11 -11.06
C ASN A 66 15.61 7.98 -11.90
N ALA A 67 14.36 7.57 -12.11
CA ALA A 67 13.36 8.42 -12.77
C ALA A 67 13.07 9.67 -11.95
N PHE A 68 12.92 9.54 -10.63
CA PHE A 68 12.78 10.68 -9.73
C PHE A 68 14.01 11.61 -9.78
N ARG A 69 15.22 11.06 -9.76
CA ARG A 69 16.46 11.86 -9.80
C ARG A 69 16.67 12.56 -11.13
N ALA A 70 16.25 11.93 -12.23
CA ALA A 70 16.37 12.51 -13.56
C ALA A 70 15.36 13.64 -13.82
N ASP A 71 14.12 13.45 -13.39
CA ASP A 71 13.04 14.43 -13.56
C ASP A 71 12.03 14.37 -12.40
N PRO A 72 12.29 15.07 -11.30
CA PRO A 72 11.37 15.13 -10.17
C PRO A 72 9.99 15.70 -10.52
N VAL A 73 9.92 16.62 -11.48
CA VAL A 73 8.65 17.24 -11.89
C VAL A 73 7.76 16.20 -12.57
N ARG A 74 8.31 15.43 -13.52
CA ARG A 74 7.59 14.34 -14.18
C ARG A 74 7.14 13.28 -13.17
N PHE A 75 8.01 12.91 -12.21
CA PHE A 75 7.68 11.97 -11.15
C PHE A 75 6.47 12.46 -10.35
N TRP A 76 6.47 13.67 -9.84
CA TRP A 76 5.39 14.23 -9.04
C TRP A 76 4.11 14.48 -9.86
N SER A 77 4.22 14.83 -11.13
CA SER A 77 3.06 14.93 -12.03
C SER A 77 2.38 13.57 -12.21
N PHE A 78 3.14 12.48 -12.18
CA PHE A 78 2.59 11.12 -12.27
C PHE A 78 1.98 10.64 -10.95
N TYR A 79 2.65 10.91 -9.82
CA TYR A 79 2.27 10.36 -8.51
C TYR A 79 1.37 11.28 -7.68
N GLY A 80 1.41 12.59 -7.88
CA GLY A 80 0.69 13.54 -7.03
C GLY A 80 -0.80 13.23 -6.90
N ASP A 81 -1.49 13.07 -8.03
CA ASP A 81 -2.93 12.73 -8.04
C ASP A 81 -3.20 11.31 -7.52
N ARG A 82 -2.28 10.38 -7.76
CA ARG A 82 -2.42 9.00 -7.28
C ARG A 82 -2.31 8.90 -5.77
N PHE A 83 -1.37 9.60 -5.17
CA PHE A 83 -1.24 9.65 -3.72
C PHE A 83 -2.47 10.31 -3.06
N ALA A 84 -3.03 11.36 -3.70
CA ALA A 84 -4.30 11.92 -3.26
C ALA A 84 -5.42 10.87 -3.25
N THR A 85 -5.57 10.15 -4.37
CA THR A 85 -6.60 9.11 -4.51
C THR A 85 -6.43 7.97 -3.50
N LEU A 86 -5.19 7.57 -3.17
CA LEU A 86 -4.92 6.56 -2.15
C LEU A 86 -5.31 7.04 -0.75
N GLY A 87 -5.17 8.35 -0.49
CA GLY A 87 -5.55 8.97 0.78
C GLY A 87 -7.00 8.76 1.18
N ASP A 88 -7.92 8.69 0.21
CA ASP A 88 -9.37 8.55 0.44
C ASP A 88 -9.83 7.09 0.59
N LYS A 89 -8.97 6.11 0.28
CA LYS A 89 -9.35 4.70 0.32
C LYS A 89 -9.50 4.20 1.75
N GLN A 90 -10.44 3.28 1.94
CA GLN A 90 -10.75 2.71 3.25
C GLN A 90 -10.36 1.23 3.31
N PRO A 91 -9.94 0.74 4.49
CA PRO A 91 -9.71 -0.67 4.71
C PRO A 91 -10.96 -1.49 4.38
N ASN A 92 -10.77 -2.63 3.73
CA ASN A 92 -11.85 -3.57 3.41
C ASN A 92 -11.95 -4.72 4.44
N GLY A 93 -12.84 -5.67 4.17
CA GLY A 93 -13.08 -6.81 5.05
C GLY A 93 -11.84 -7.66 5.31
N ALA A 94 -10.91 -7.79 4.35
CA ALA A 94 -9.70 -8.57 4.53
C ALA A 94 -8.73 -7.89 5.52
N HIS A 95 -8.53 -6.57 5.42
CA HIS A 95 -7.73 -5.83 6.39
C HIS A 95 -8.30 -5.96 7.81
N ARG A 96 -9.62 -5.80 7.97
CA ARG A 96 -10.28 -5.96 9.28
C ARG A 96 -10.22 -7.38 9.84
N ALA A 97 -10.26 -8.39 8.96
CA ALA A 97 -10.11 -9.80 9.38
C ALA A 97 -8.72 -10.07 9.96
N LEU A 98 -7.66 -9.52 9.36
CA LEU A 98 -6.30 -9.65 9.90
C LEU A 98 -6.18 -8.97 11.27
N VAL A 99 -6.75 -7.79 11.45
CA VAL A 99 -6.80 -7.12 12.76
C VAL A 99 -7.56 -7.95 13.80
N ALA A 100 -8.66 -8.60 13.42
CA ALA A 100 -9.41 -9.47 14.32
C ALA A 100 -8.61 -10.71 14.72
N LEU A 101 -7.87 -11.32 13.79
CA LEU A 101 -6.96 -12.45 14.09
C LEU A 101 -5.83 -12.03 15.03
N GLU A 102 -5.22 -10.87 14.80
CA GLU A 102 -4.19 -10.30 15.67
C GLU A 102 -4.74 -10.04 17.07
N ALA A 103 -5.91 -9.43 17.19
CA ALA A 103 -6.57 -9.18 18.48
C ALA A 103 -6.94 -10.45 19.24
N ALA A 104 -7.22 -11.54 18.54
CA ALA A 104 -7.48 -12.86 19.10
C ALA A 104 -6.20 -13.65 19.45
N GLY A 105 -5.00 -13.11 19.21
CA GLY A 105 -3.73 -13.79 19.40
C GLY A 105 -3.47 -14.93 18.42
N MET A 106 -4.15 -14.95 17.28
CA MET A 106 -4.02 -15.96 16.23
C MET A 106 -3.16 -15.48 15.04
N LEU A 107 -2.65 -14.24 15.10
CA LEU A 107 -1.76 -13.66 14.09
C LEU A 107 -0.68 -12.86 14.81
N ASP A 108 0.57 -13.19 14.57
CA ASP A 108 1.73 -12.54 15.19
C ASP A 108 2.10 -11.22 14.50
N GLY A 109 1.72 -11.05 13.25
CA GLY A 109 1.96 -9.82 12.54
C GLY A 109 1.65 -9.88 11.05
N VAL A 110 1.71 -8.72 10.43
CA VAL A 110 1.50 -8.52 8.99
C VAL A 110 2.77 -7.95 8.35
N ILE A 111 3.23 -8.60 7.30
CA ILE A 111 4.29 -8.08 6.43
C ILE A 111 3.62 -7.66 5.13
N THR A 112 3.73 -6.39 4.76
CA THR A 112 3.09 -5.90 3.54
C THR A 112 4.07 -5.26 2.57
N GLN A 113 3.87 -5.51 1.27
CA GLN A 113 4.52 -4.79 0.18
C GLN A 113 3.78 -3.49 -0.17
N ASN A 114 2.56 -3.31 0.36
CA ASN A 114 1.72 -2.16 0.04
C ASN A 114 2.19 -0.92 0.80
N ILE A 115 2.09 0.22 0.11
CA ILE A 115 2.41 1.54 0.65
C ILE A 115 1.15 2.36 0.97
N ASP A 116 -0.05 1.79 0.80
CA ASP A 116 -1.36 2.45 0.80
C ASP A 116 -1.91 2.82 2.17
N MET A 117 -1.22 2.42 3.24
CA MET A 117 -1.59 2.64 4.65
C MET A 117 -2.87 1.92 5.12
N LEU A 118 -3.49 1.06 4.32
CA LEU A 118 -4.77 0.47 4.69
C LEU A 118 -4.66 -0.47 5.89
N HIS A 119 -3.54 -1.18 6.07
CA HIS A 119 -3.30 -1.97 7.28
C HIS A 119 -3.23 -1.10 8.54
N ARG A 120 -2.49 0.04 8.50
CA ARG A 120 -2.44 1.00 9.61
C ARG A 120 -3.81 1.56 9.93
N ARG A 121 -4.55 1.97 8.91
CA ARG A 121 -5.92 2.51 9.07
C ARG A 121 -6.92 1.48 9.57
N ALA A 122 -6.69 0.20 9.28
CA ALA A 122 -7.49 -0.89 9.84
C ALA A 122 -7.23 -1.11 11.33
N GLY A 123 -6.06 -0.68 11.85
CA GLY A 123 -5.65 -0.85 13.23
C GLY A 123 -4.68 -2.01 13.48
N THR A 124 -4.02 -2.53 12.43
CA THR A 124 -2.94 -3.53 12.57
C THR A 124 -1.82 -2.95 13.44
N ARG A 125 -1.41 -3.66 14.47
CA ARG A 125 -0.38 -3.24 15.44
C ARG A 125 1.01 -3.73 15.05
N GLU A 126 1.14 -5.04 14.83
CA GLU A 126 2.40 -5.66 14.43
C GLU A 126 2.50 -5.65 12.90
N LEU A 127 2.99 -4.51 12.35
CA LEU A 127 3.04 -4.25 10.91
C LEU A 127 4.45 -3.92 10.43
N ILE A 128 4.91 -4.67 9.43
CA ILE A 128 6.16 -4.41 8.70
C ILE A 128 5.82 -3.99 7.27
N GLU A 129 6.12 -2.74 6.93
CA GLU A 129 5.96 -2.17 5.57
C GLU A 129 7.31 -2.24 4.84
N VAL A 130 7.51 -3.30 4.03
CA VAL A 130 8.83 -3.58 3.41
C VAL A 130 9.22 -2.59 2.31
N HIS A 131 8.26 -1.87 1.74
CA HIS A 131 8.49 -0.82 0.75
C HIS A 131 8.24 0.60 1.31
N GLY A 132 8.13 0.73 2.63
CA GLY A 132 7.77 1.99 3.28
C GLY A 132 6.29 2.33 3.13
N SER A 133 5.96 3.62 3.18
CA SER A 133 4.60 4.14 3.22
C SER A 133 4.48 5.43 2.40
N ILE A 134 3.30 5.68 1.84
CA ILE A 134 2.99 6.98 1.21
C ILE A 134 2.76 8.10 2.23
N ALA A 135 2.73 7.81 3.52
CA ALA A 135 2.48 8.83 4.54
C ALA A 135 3.59 9.88 4.60
N THR A 136 4.82 9.48 4.31
CA THR A 136 5.99 10.34 4.48
C THR A 136 6.88 10.34 3.26
N CYS A 137 7.49 11.48 3.00
CA CYS A 137 8.51 11.66 1.97
C CYS A 137 9.84 11.97 2.64
N SER A 138 10.93 11.43 2.10
CA SER A 138 12.28 11.73 2.58
C SER A 138 13.05 12.54 1.56
N CYS A 139 13.71 13.61 2.01
CA CYS A 139 14.59 14.38 1.14
C CYS A 139 15.84 13.56 0.79
N PRO A 140 16.16 13.34 -0.51
CA PRO A 140 17.35 12.59 -0.90
C PRO A 140 18.68 13.22 -0.45
N SER A 141 18.69 14.55 -0.26
CA SER A 141 19.90 15.29 0.08
C SER A 141 20.16 15.33 1.58
N CYS A 142 19.17 15.76 2.38
CA CYS A 142 19.35 15.95 3.83
C CYS A 142 18.74 14.84 4.69
N ARG A 143 18.04 13.87 4.07
CA ARG A 143 17.34 12.74 4.72
C ARG A 143 16.24 13.12 5.72
N SER A 144 15.88 14.39 5.79
CA SER A 144 14.72 14.78 6.59
C SER A 144 13.45 14.14 6.04
N SER A 145 12.56 13.75 6.95
CA SER A 145 11.27 13.18 6.64
C SER A 145 10.18 14.23 6.87
N VAL A 146 9.25 14.33 5.93
CA VAL A 146 8.09 15.22 6.01
C VAL A 146 6.84 14.44 5.63
N ASP A 147 5.69 14.88 6.12
CA ASP A 147 4.40 14.33 5.74
C ASP A 147 4.13 14.54 4.24
N VAL A 148 3.52 13.56 3.59
CA VAL A 148 3.20 13.65 2.16
C VAL A 148 2.25 14.81 1.87
N GLU A 149 1.36 15.15 2.80
CA GLU A 149 0.43 16.27 2.61
C GLU A 149 1.17 17.61 2.59
N GLU A 150 2.19 17.78 3.42
CA GLU A 150 3.05 18.96 3.36
C GLU A 150 3.76 19.07 2.00
N VAL A 151 4.25 17.95 1.46
CA VAL A 151 4.85 17.93 0.12
C VAL A 151 3.82 18.32 -0.94
N ARG A 152 2.59 17.81 -0.85
CA ARG A 152 1.50 18.15 -1.79
C ARG A 152 1.15 19.64 -1.77
N VAL A 153 1.02 20.22 -0.57
CA VAL A 153 0.77 21.66 -0.42
C VAL A 153 1.90 22.47 -1.06
N ARG A 154 3.15 22.08 -0.83
CA ARG A 154 4.31 22.75 -1.41
C ARG A 154 4.37 22.62 -2.94
N LEU A 155 4.07 21.44 -3.49
CA LEU A 155 4.01 21.24 -4.95
C LEU A 155 2.94 22.12 -5.59
N ALA A 156 1.78 22.27 -4.95
CA ALA A 156 0.71 23.16 -5.44
C ALA A 156 1.14 24.65 -5.42
N ALA A 157 1.93 25.05 -4.45
CA ALA A 157 2.47 26.40 -4.32
C ALA A 157 3.72 26.66 -5.21
N ARG A 158 4.20 25.66 -5.96
CA ARG A 158 5.42 25.72 -6.78
C ARG A 158 6.70 26.11 -6.04
N PRO A 159 7.00 25.63 -4.85
CA PRO A 159 8.29 25.91 -4.23
C PRO A 159 9.39 25.10 -4.91
N THR A 160 10.53 25.72 -5.10
CA THR A 160 11.78 25.07 -5.49
C THR A 160 12.62 24.91 -4.23
N GLY A 161 12.90 23.68 -3.81
CA GLY A 161 13.82 23.44 -2.69
C GLY A 161 13.48 22.24 -1.82
N CYS A 162 14.42 21.88 -0.95
CA CYS A 162 14.24 20.82 0.04
C CYS A 162 13.18 21.24 1.08
N PRO A 163 12.19 20.38 1.41
CA PRO A 163 11.16 20.70 2.41
C PRO A 163 11.69 21.05 3.79
N ALA A 164 12.84 20.53 4.14
CA ALA A 164 13.50 20.78 5.42
C ALA A 164 14.70 21.73 5.33
N ALA A 165 15.00 22.31 4.17
CA ALA A 165 15.97 23.37 4.11
C ALA A 165 15.38 24.57 4.87
N PRO A 166 16.09 25.15 5.86
CA PRO A 166 15.70 26.42 6.41
C PRO A 166 15.59 27.41 5.26
N ASP A 167 14.60 28.30 5.34
CA ASP A 167 14.46 29.37 4.37
C ASP A 167 15.77 30.17 4.35
N VAL A 168 16.59 29.91 3.29
CA VAL A 168 17.86 30.62 3.09
C VAL A 168 17.64 32.01 2.51
N THR A 169 16.40 32.48 2.46
CA THR A 169 16.08 33.88 2.16
C THR A 169 16.17 34.75 3.43
N GLY A 170 17.04 34.37 4.36
CA GLY A 170 17.35 35.18 5.52
C GLY A 170 17.81 36.59 5.12
N ARG A 171 16.91 37.52 5.23
CA ARG A 171 17.18 38.91 5.57
C ARG A 171 16.56 39.23 6.90
#